data_b4d8bf21365685edcf47a3161180a8af
#
_entry.id   b4d8bf21365685edcf47a3161180a8af
#
_cell.length_a   1.000
_cell.length_b   1.000
_cell.length_c   1.000
_cell.angle_alpha   90.00
_cell.angle_beta   90.00
_cell.angle_gamma   90.00
#
_symmetry.space_group_name_H-M   'P 1'
#
loop_
_entity.id
_entity.type
_entity.pdbx_description
1 polymer ?
#
loop_
_entity_poly.entity_id
_entity_poly.type
_entity_poly.pdbx_seq_one_letter_code
_entity_poly.pdbx_strand_id
1 'polypeptide(L)'
;MMEDLKALPVKTLVILHACCHNPTGYDLTHDEWDQVIAVCQEKGLVPFLDMAYQGFGKGLDEDAWSIRRFAESGMNFLVSTSYSKSFNLYGERIGALTVVTPNATEAQVVMTQLKAVIRANYSNPPAHGARIVSHVLSEAKNYAHWKQELAGMRDRIRTMRAALAEEMARIGAKRDFSFVTRQAGMFSFTGLTP
;
A
#
# COMPACT_ATOMS: atom_id res chain seq x y z
N MET A 1 -16.31 8.64 4.06
CA MET A 1 -15.49 7.52 4.57
C MET A 1 -15.70 7.28 6.07
N MET A 2 -15.47 8.24 7.00
CA MET A 2 -15.62 7.96 8.44
C MET A 2 -17.04 7.56 8.83
N GLU A 3 -18.06 8.25 8.31
CA GLU A 3 -19.47 7.90 8.54
C GLU A 3 -19.82 6.52 7.97
N ASP A 4 -19.27 6.19 6.81
CA ASP A 4 -19.49 4.88 6.19
C ASP A 4 -18.88 3.76 7.04
N LEU A 5 -17.64 3.96 7.56
CA LEU A 5 -17.00 2.99 8.45
C LEU A 5 -17.82 2.76 9.73
N LYS A 6 -18.35 3.83 10.34
CA LYS A 6 -19.20 3.73 11.54
C LYS A 6 -20.52 3.00 11.29
N ALA A 7 -21.01 3.01 10.06
CA ALA A 7 -22.25 2.34 9.68
C ALA A 7 -22.08 0.84 9.40
N LEU A 8 -20.85 0.34 9.28
CA LEU A 8 -20.58 -1.06 8.94
C LEU A 8 -20.93 -2.02 10.09
N PRO A 9 -21.41 -3.23 9.77
CA PRO A 9 -21.59 -4.29 10.75
C PRO A 9 -20.26 -4.73 11.38
N VAL A 10 -20.34 -5.25 12.62
CA VAL A 10 -19.20 -5.86 13.32
C VAL A 10 -18.61 -6.98 12.45
N LYS A 11 -17.27 -7.13 12.49
CA LYS A 11 -16.48 -8.11 11.71
C LYS A 11 -16.50 -7.88 10.19
N THR A 12 -16.97 -6.74 9.71
CA THR A 12 -16.81 -6.39 8.29
C THR A 12 -15.32 -6.27 7.95
N LEU A 13 -14.90 -6.94 6.88
CA LEU A 13 -13.57 -6.76 6.29
C LEU A 13 -13.53 -5.44 5.53
N VAL A 14 -12.62 -4.55 5.91
CA VAL A 14 -12.46 -3.22 5.31
C VAL A 14 -11.13 -3.15 4.57
N ILE A 15 -11.17 -3.02 3.25
CA ILE A 15 -9.97 -2.90 2.43
C ILE A 15 -9.60 -1.42 2.31
N LEU A 16 -8.37 -1.08 2.69
CA LEU A 16 -7.83 0.28 2.67
C LEU A 16 -6.45 0.27 2.00
N HIS A 17 -6.18 1.24 1.11
CA HIS A 17 -4.83 1.42 0.59
C HIS A 17 -3.94 2.03 1.69
N ALA A 18 -2.84 1.38 2.01
CA ALA A 18 -1.93 1.83 3.06
C ALA A 18 -1.18 3.12 2.67
N CYS A 19 -0.91 3.30 1.38
CA CYS A 19 -0.33 4.50 0.76
C CYS A 19 -0.62 4.55 -0.74
N CYS A 20 -0.42 5.71 -1.35
CA CYS A 20 -0.48 5.91 -2.80
C CYS A 20 -1.79 5.43 -3.42
N HIS A 21 -2.91 5.93 -2.90
CA HIS A 21 -4.25 5.46 -3.24
C HIS A 21 -4.51 5.43 -4.75
N ASN A 22 -4.87 4.27 -5.27
CA ASN A 22 -5.34 4.09 -6.64
C ASN A 22 -6.88 4.18 -6.69
N PRO A 23 -7.49 5.11 -7.45
CA PRO A 23 -6.89 5.93 -8.51
C PRO A 23 -6.58 7.39 -8.13
N THR A 24 -6.86 7.83 -6.92
CA THR A 24 -6.92 9.27 -6.61
C THR A 24 -5.56 9.92 -6.35
N GLY A 25 -4.55 9.15 -5.93
CA GLY A 25 -3.27 9.68 -5.47
C GLY A 25 -3.33 10.41 -4.12
N TYR A 26 -4.48 10.45 -3.45
CA TYR A 26 -4.63 11.07 -2.13
C TYR A 26 -4.53 10.05 -1.01
N ASP A 27 -3.61 10.28 -0.10
CA ASP A 27 -3.41 9.45 1.07
C ASP A 27 -3.96 10.13 2.32
N LEU A 28 -4.35 9.33 3.31
CA LEU A 28 -4.74 9.83 4.62
C LEU A 28 -3.54 10.40 5.37
N THR A 29 -3.78 11.45 6.14
CA THR A 29 -2.83 11.98 7.12
C THR A 29 -2.68 11.02 8.30
N HIS A 30 -1.66 11.21 9.12
CA HIS A 30 -1.46 10.42 10.34
C HIS A 30 -2.66 10.52 11.28
N ASP A 31 -3.20 11.73 11.48
CA ASP A 31 -4.37 11.96 12.34
C ASP A 31 -5.64 11.27 11.80
N GLU A 32 -5.82 11.25 10.48
CA GLU A 32 -6.94 10.54 9.85
C GLU A 32 -6.77 9.03 9.99
N TRP A 33 -5.54 8.50 9.89
CA TRP A 33 -5.27 7.09 10.17
C TRP A 33 -5.57 6.72 11.62
N ASP A 34 -5.21 7.56 12.59
CA ASP A 34 -5.55 7.34 14.01
C ASP A 34 -7.06 7.31 14.23
N GLN A 35 -7.82 8.16 13.54
CA GLN A 35 -9.28 8.13 13.56
C GLN A 35 -9.84 6.83 12.94
N VAL A 36 -9.28 6.38 11.81
CA VAL A 36 -9.67 5.10 11.17
C VAL A 36 -9.45 3.93 12.13
N ILE A 37 -8.28 3.88 12.78
CA ILE A 37 -7.94 2.85 13.75
C ILE A 37 -8.96 2.84 14.90
N ALA A 38 -9.24 4.02 15.48
CA ALA A 38 -10.20 4.15 16.58
C ALA A 38 -11.60 3.63 16.18
N VAL A 39 -12.08 4.00 14.98
CA VAL A 39 -13.38 3.49 14.49
C VAL A 39 -13.33 1.99 14.24
N CYS A 40 -12.25 1.47 13.67
CA CYS A 40 -12.11 0.02 13.46
C CYS A 40 -12.15 -0.76 14.79
N GLN A 41 -11.50 -0.23 15.83
CA GLN A 41 -11.52 -0.81 17.18
C GLN A 41 -12.92 -0.75 17.79
N GLU A 42 -13.54 0.44 17.81
CA GLU A 42 -14.88 0.67 18.38
C GLU A 42 -15.94 -0.23 17.74
N LYS A 43 -15.88 -0.37 16.41
CA LYS A 43 -16.86 -1.13 15.63
C LYS A 43 -16.52 -2.60 15.48
N GLY A 44 -15.35 -3.04 15.92
CA GLY A 44 -14.88 -4.42 15.75
C GLY A 44 -14.76 -4.82 14.28
N LEU A 45 -14.26 -3.92 13.43
CA LEU A 45 -14.00 -4.17 12.01
C LEU A 45 -12.69 -4.94 11.83
N VAL A 46 -12.52 -5.57 10.68
CA VAL A 46 -11.29 -6.30 10.32
C VAL A 46 -10.57 -5.53 9.21
N PRO A 47 -9.52 -4.75 9.53
CA PRO A 47 -8.77 -4.01 8.52
C PRO A 47 -7.96 -4.93 7.62
N PHE A 48 -7.96 -4.62 6.32
CA PHE A 48 -7.09 -5.25 5.32
C PHE A 48 -6.38 -4.15 4.54
N LEU A 49 -5.10 -3.95 4.83
CA LEU A 49 -4.29 -2.90 4.23
C LEU A 49 -3.66 -3.40 2.93
N ASP A 50 -3.96 -2.73 1.82
CA ASP A 50 -3.32 -3.02 0.53
C ASP A 50 -2.10 -2.11 0.33
N MET A 51 -0.93 -2.74 0.20
CA MET A 51 0.38 -2.09 0.04
C MET A 51 0.97 -2.42 -1.34
N ALA A 52 0.38 -1.86 -2.38
CA ALA A 52 0.85 -2.11 -3.75
C ALA A 52 1.94 -1.13 -4.22
N TYR A 53 2.13 -0.01 -3.53
CA TYR A 53 2.94 1.12 -4.01
C TYR A 53 3.95 1.64 -2.98
N GLN A 54 4.39 0.81 -2.05
CA GLN A 54 5.40 1.19 -1.05
C GLN A 54 6.68 1.69 -1.73
N GLY A 55 7.17 2.84 -1.30
CA GLY A 55 8.35 3.52 -1.83
C GLY A 55 8.04 4.58 -2.90
N PHE A 56 6.80 4.62 -3.43
CA PHE A 56 6.38 5.60 -4.43
C PHE A 56 5.72 6.86 -3.84
N GLY A 57 5.41 6.86 -2.56
CA GLY A 57 4.87 8.02 -1.85
C GLY A 57 5.97 8.93 -1.32
N LYS A 58 6.30 8.82 -0.05
CA LYS A 58 7.35 9.59 0.62
C LYS A 58 8.65 8.81 0.81
N GLY A 59 8.59 7.48 0.86
CA GLY A 59 9.70 6.58 1.05
C GLY A 59 9.24 5.26 1.64
N LEU A 60 10.13 4.25 1.71
CA LEU A 60 9.78 2.92 2.19
C LEU A 60 9.23 2.94 3.63
N ASP A 61 9.86 3.75 4.48
CA ASP A 61 9.49 3.81 5.90
C ASP A 61 8.22 4.62 6.14
N GLU A 62 8.11 5.79 5.51
CA GLU A 62 6.94 6.66 5.64
C GLU A 62 5.69 6.01 5.05
N ASP A 63 5.82 5.36 3.89
CA ASP A 63 4.69 4.71 3.22
C ASP A 63 4.15 3.51 4.02
N ALA A 64 4.95 2.91 4.90
CA ALA A 64 4.54 1.86 5.81
C ALA A 64 4.08 2.36 7.19
N TRP A 65 3.95 3.66 7.39
CA TRP A 65 3.57 4.24 8.69
C TRP A 65 2.22 3.72 9.17
N SER A 66 1.21 3.71 8.31
CA SER A 66 -0.13 3.22 8.65
C SER A 66 -0.12 1.77 9.14
N ILE A 67 0.64 0.89 8.49
CA ILE A 67 0.77 -0.52 8.88
C ILE A 67 1.39 -0.65 10.27
N ARG A 68 2.48 0.09 10.55
CA ARG A 68 3.10 0.09 11.89
C ARG A 68 2.14 0.61 12.95
N ARG A 69 1.39 1.66 12.62
CA ARG A 69 0.42 2.23 13.55
C ARG A 69 -0.73 1.28 13.87
N PHE A 70 -1.22 0.53 12.87
CA PHE A 70 -2.16 -0.58 13.13
C PHE A 70 -1.55 -1.67 14.01
N ALA A 71 -0.29 -2.05 13.79
CA ALA A 71 0.39 -3.04 14.64
C ALA A 71 0.51 -2.57 16.10
N GLU A 72 0.83 -1.30 16.33
CA GLU A 72 0.88 -0.68 17.67
C GLU A 72 -0.49 -0.63 18.36
N SER A 73 -1.58 -0.61 17.60
CA SER A 73 -2.94 -0.60 18.16
C SER A 73 -3.37 -1.91 18.82
N GLY A 74 -2.62 -3.01 18.60
CA GLY A 74 -2.95 -4.33 19.09
C GLY A 74 -4.09 -5.03 18.36
N MET A 75 -4.60 -4.45 17.27
CA MET A 75 -5.65 -5.06 16.46
C MET A 75 -5.14 -6.23 15.62
N ASN A 76 -6.03 -7.16 15.32
CA ASN A 76 -5.83 -8.14 14.25
C ASN A 76 -6.13 -7.47 12.91
N PHE A 77 -5.23 -7.61 11.96
CA PHE A 77 -5.44 -7.07 10.62
C PHE A 77 -4.62 -7.84 9.57
N LEU A 78 -4.93 -7.60 8.30
CA LEU A 78 -4.25 -8.21 7.18
C LEU A 78 -3.50 -7.13 6.38
N VAL A 79 -2.40 -7.53 5.76
CA VAL A 79 -1.66 -6.69 4.81
C VAL A 79 -1.37 -7.50 3.55
N SER A 80 -1.77 -7.00 2.39
CA SER A 80 -1.27 -7.48 1.10
C SER A 80 -0.15 -6.58 0.59
N THR A 81 1.00 -7.16 0.30
CA THR A 81 2.13 -6.43 -0.30
C THR A 81 2.36 -6.94 -1.71
N SER A 82 2.39 -6.05 -2.68
CA SER A 82 2.71 -6.39 -4.07
C SER A 82 4.12 -5.95 -4.43
N TYR A 83 4.85 -6.81 -5.12
CA TYR A 83 6.17 -6.50 -5.68
C TYR A 83 6.13 -6.16 -7.17
N SER A 84 4.93 -6.10 -7.76
CA SER A 84 4.76 -5.80 -9.19
C SER A 84 5.37 -4.45 -9.58
N LYS A 85 5.17 -3.41 -8.75
CA LYS A 85 5.61 -2.05 -9.07
C LYS A 85 6.99 -1.75 -8.49
N SER A 86 7.21 -2.00 -7.21
CA SER A 86 8.46 -1.69 -6.52
C SER A 86 9.67 -2.50 -6.99
N PHE A 87 9.43 -3.66 -7.60
CA PHE A 87 10.46 -4.53 -8.22
C PHE A 87 10.31 -4.63 -9.73
N ASN A 88 9.33 -3.95 -10.33
CA ASN A 88 9.03 -4.06 -11.76
C ASN A 88 8.74 -5.50 -12.23
N LEU A 89 8.19 -6.33 -11.34
CA LEU A 89 7.90 -7.75 -11.58
C LEU A 89 6.41 -8.00 -11.90
N TYR A 90 5.85 -7.19 -12.79
CA TYR A 90 4.41 -7.25 -13.13
C TYR A 90 3.94 -8.62 -13.62
N GLY A 91 4.74 -9.27 -14.46
CA GLY A 91 4.44 -10.58 -15.07
C GLY A 91 4.60 -11.75 -14.11
N GLU A 92 5.44 -11.61 -13.09
CA GLU A 92 5.76 -12.70 -12.14
C GLU A 92 4.64 -13.00 -11.14
N ARG A 93 3.65 -12.12 -11.02
CA ARG A 93 2.51 -12.28 -10.13
C ARG A 93 2.93 -12.55 -8.68
N ILE A 94 3.83 -11.74 -8.14
CA ILE A 94 4.44 -11.93 -6.84
C ILE A 94 3.96 -10.89 -5.81
N GLY A 95 3.60 -11.36 -4.65
CA GLY A 95 3.19 -10.58 -3.48
C GLY A 95 3.32 -11.40 -2.21
N ALA A 96 2.98 -10.77 -1.09
CA ALA A 96 2.94 -11.42 0.21
C ALA A 96 1.66 -11.05 0.94
N LEU A 97 1.08 -12.02 1.64
CA LEU A 97 0.03 -11.79 2.62
C LEU A 97 0.63 -11.90 4.02
N THR A 98 0.45 -10.87 4.82
CA THR A 98 0.79 -10.85 6.24
C THR A 98 -0.49 -10.79 7.06
N VAL A 99 -0.61 -11.64 8.06
CA VAL A 99 -1.70 -11.59 9.04
C VAL A 99 -1.10 -11.27 10.41
N VAL A 100 -1.48 -10.15 10.96
CA VAL A 100 -1.05 -9.71 12.29
C VAL A 100 -2.05 -10.24 13.30
N THR A 101 -1.54 -10.92 14.33
CA THR A 101 -2.32 -11.57 15.40
C THR A 101 -1.79 -11.17 16.76
N PRO A 102 -2.57 -11.30 17.85
CA PRO A 102 -2.16 -10.86 19.18
C PRO A 102 -0.94 -11.61 19.74
N ASN A 103 -0.73 -12.85 19.29
CA ASN A 103 0.34 -13.70 19.80
C ASN A 103 0.77 -14.79 18.79
N ALA A 104 1.92 -15.39 19.06
CA ALA A 104 2.52 -16.42 18.21
C ALA A 104 1.67 -17.69 18.06
N THR A 105 0.90 -18.05 19.09
CA THR A 105 0.05 -19.25 19.04
C THR A 105 -1.07 -19.08 18.03
N GLU A 106 -1.76 -17.93 18.04
CA GLU A 106 -2.77 -17.60 17.04
C GLU A 106 -2.17 -17.49 15.64
N ALA A 107 -0.98 -16.89 15.51
CA ALA A 107 -0.28 -16.81 14.23
C ALA A 107 -0.03 -18.21 13.63
N GLN A 108 0.36 -19.18 14.45
CA GLN A 108 0.56 -20.56 14.00
C GLN A 108 -0.76 -21.22 13.55
N VAL A 109 -1.84 -21.01 14.28
CA VAL A 109 -3.17 -21.52 13.90
C VAL A 109 -3.61 -20.90 12.56
N VAL A 110 -3.52 -19.57 12.41
CA VAL A 110 -3.85 -18.89 11.15
C VAL A 110 -2.98 -19.41 10.01
N MET A 111 -1.68 -19.61 10.22
CA MET A 111 -0.77 -20.17 9.21
C MET A 111 -1.20 -21.56 8.74
N THR A 112 -1.70 -22.41 9.63
CA THR A 112 -2.21 -23.74 9.23
C THR A 112 -3.44 -23.63 8.34
N GLN A 113 -4.35 -22.71 8.64
CA GLN A 113 -5.54 -22.46 7.82
C GLN A 113 -5.17 -21.88 6.44
N LEU A 114 -4.26 -20.91 6.40
CA LEU A 114 -3.75 -20.35 5.14
C LEU A 114 -3.12 -21.44 4.25
N LYS A 115 -2.30 -22.33 4.84
CA LYS A 115 -1.71 -23.45 4.11
C LYS A 115 -2.78 -24.40 3.55
N ALA A 116 -3.84 -24.68 4.28
CA ALA A 116 -4.95 -25.49 3.83
C ALA A 116 -5.69 -24.86 2.65
N VAL A 117 -5.99 -23.54 2.74
CA VAL A 117 -6.61 -22.77 1.66
C VAL A 117 -5.72 -22.75 0.42
N ILE A 118 -4.43 -22.46 0.57
CA ILE A 118 -3.45 -22.46 -0.53
C ILE A 118 -3.42 -23.84 -1.19
N ARG A 119 -3.33 -24.90 -0.39
CA ARG A 119 -3.29 -26.27 -0.91
C ARG A 119 -4.53 -26.63 -1.73
N ALA A 120 -5.70 -26.21 -1.28
CA ALA A 120 -6.96 -26.45 -1.99
C ALA A 120 -7.12 -25.60 -3.26
N ASN A 121 -6.58 -24.36 -3.26
CA ASN A 121 -6.76 -23.41 -4.35
C ASN A 121 -5.77 -23.64 -5.52
N TYR A 122 -4.46 -23.64 -5.23
CA TYR A 122 -3.41 -23.73 -6.26
C TYR A 122 -2.19 -24.57 -5.86
N SER A 123 -2.30 -25.36 -4.82
CA SER A 123 -1.29 -26.29 -4.29
C SER A 123 -0.06 -25.62 -3.68
N ASN A 124 0.72 -24.88 -4.46
CA ASN A 124 1.90 -24.14 -4.04
C ASN A 124 2.05 -22.85 -4.86
N PRO A 125 2.51 -21.76 -4.24
CA PRO A 125 2.83 -20.54 -4.98
C PRO A 125 4.04 -20.77 -5.90
N PRO A 126 4.11 -20.05 -7.06
CA PRO A 126 5.31 -20.04 -7.89
C PRO A 126 6.52 -19.54 -7.10
N ALA A 127 7.66 -20.20 -7.28
CA ALA A 127 8.86 -19.89 -6.49
C ALA A 127 9.78 -18.83 -7.13
N HIS A 128 9.71 -18.65 -8.46
CA HIS A 128 10.67 -17.82 -9.21
C HIS A 128 10.67 -16.35 -8.71
N GLY A 129 9.54 -15.66 -8.79
CA GLY A 129 9.44 -14.27 -8.34
C GLY A 129 9.77 -14.09 -6.86
N ALA A 130 9.34 -15.03 -6.01
CA ALA A 130 9.66 -14.99 -4.58
C ALA A 130 11.17 -15.09 -4.32
N ARG A 131 11.90 -15.93 -5.07
CA ARG A 131 13.36 -16.05 -4.97
C ARG A 131 14.08 -14.78 -5.41
N ILE A 132 13.61 -14.11 -6.48
CA ILE A 132 14.16 -12.82 -6.92
C ILE A 132 14.03 -11.79 -5.79
N VAL A 133 12.82 -11.61 -5.27
CA VAL A 133 12.55 -10.66 -4.19
C VAL A 133 13.38 -10.97 -2.94
N SER A 134 13.40 -12.24 -2.52
CA SER A 134 14.18 -12.67 -1.35
C SER A 134 15.67 -12.40 -1.54
N HIS A 135 16.22 -12.70 -2.72
CA HIS A 135 17.65 -12.46 -3.02
C HIS A 135 18.00 -10.96 -2.93
N VAL A 136 17.16 -10.11 -3.51
CA VAL A 136 17.40 -8.65 -3.47
C VAL A 136 17.30 -8.12 -2.05
N LEU A 137 16.28 -8.54 -1.27
CA LEU A 137 16.05 -8.00 0.07
C LEU A 137 17.00 -8.55 1.13
N SER A 138 17.55 -9.76 0.95
CA SER A 138 18.46 -10.39 1.92
C SER A 138 19.92 -9.94 1.78
N GLU A 139 20.34 -9.47 0.61
CA GLU A 139 21.71 -9.04 0.33
C GLU A 139 21.85 -7.52 0.49
N ALA A 140 22.61 -7.06 1.47
CA ALA A 140 22.71 -5.64 1.81
C ALA A 140 23.06 -4.74 0.60
N LYS A 141 23.95 -5.19 -0.30
CA LYS A 141 24.33 -4.46 -1.51
C LYS A 141 23.17 -4.35 -2.49
N ASN A 142 22.43 -5.45 -2.73
CA ASN A 142 21.32 -5.49 -3.64
C ASN A 142 20.13 -4.67 -3.10
N TYR A 143 19.86 -4.77 -1.79
CA TYR A 143 18.86 -3.97 -1.10
C TYR A 143 19.14 -2.46 -1.24
N ALA A 144 20.38 -2.04 -1.00
CA ALA A 144 20.77 -0.64 -1.12
C ALA A 144 20.61 -0.12 -2.55
N HIS A 145 20.98 -0.91 -3.55
CA HIS A 145 20.84 -0.58 -4.96
C HIS A 145 19.36 -0.47 -5.36
N TRP A 146 18.55 -1.47 -5.02
CA TRP A 146 17.10 -1.45 -5.25
C TRP A 146 16.42 -0.24 -4.60
N LYS A 147 16.79 0.08 -3.36
CA LYS A 147 16.25 1.25 -2.64
C LYS A 147 16.56 2.56 -3.38
N GLN A 148 17.75 2.67 -3.95
CA GLN A 148 18.17 3.84 -4.74
C GLN A 148 17.38 3.94 -6.06
N GLU A 149 17.21 2.82 -6.78
CA GLU A 149 16.43 2.79 -8.03
C GLU A 149 14.97 3.16 -7.77
N LEU A 150 14.36 2.61 -6.72
CA LEU A 150 12.99 2.93 -6.33
C LEU A 150 12.81 4.42 -5.97
N ALA A 151 13.79 5.00 -5.27
CA ALA A 151 13.82 6.44 -5.00
C ALA A 151 13.88 7.26 -6.30
N GLY A 152 14.70 6.85 -7.27
CA GLY A 152 14.77 7.49 -8.58
C GLY A 152 13.46 7.45 -9.35
N MET A 153 12.73 6.32 -9.32
CA MET A 153 11.40 6.21 -9.92
C MET A 153 10.40 7.17 -9.27
N ARG A 154 10.36 7.22 -7.94
CA ARG A 154 9.51 8.15 -7.18
C ARG A 154 9.81 9.60 -7.54
N ASP A 155 11.08 9.98 -7.55
CA ASP A 155 11.50 11.37 -7.82
C ASP A 155 11.17 11.78 -9.26
N ARG A 156 11.30 10.86 -10.22
CA ARG A 156 10.84 11.08 -11.60
C ARG A 156 9.34 11.37 -11.66
N ILE A 157 8.51 10.59 -10.95
CA ILE A 157 7.05 10.82 -10.91
C ILE A 157 6.74 12.22 -10.35
N ARG A 158 7.41 12.63 -9.28
CA ARG A 158 7.24 13.96 -8.68
C ARG A 158 7.62 15.07 -9.67
N THR A 159 8.74 14.92 -10.36
CA THR A 159 9.18 15.86 -11.38
C THR A 159 8.17 15.98 -12.51
N MET A 160 7.62 14.86 -12.99
CA MET A 160 6.61 14.88 -14.06
C MET A 160 5.31 15.57 -13.63
N ARG A 161 4.88 15.38 -12.37
CA ARG A 161 3.72 16.09 -11.83
C ARG A 161 3.95 17.59 -11.72
N ALA A 162 5.11 18.01 -11.25
CA ALA A 162 5.48 19.43 -11.21
C ALA A 162 5.48 20.04 -12.61
N ALA A 163 6.14 19.39 -13.56
CA ALA A 163 6.17 19.83 -14.94
C ALA A 163 4.77 19.92 -15.58
N LEU A 164 3.89 18.96 -15.30
CA LEU A 164 2.50 19.02 -15.75
C LEU A 164 1.78 20.25 -15.20
N ALA A 165 1.88 20.52 -13.91
CA ALA A 165 1.23 21.66 -13.27
C ALA A 165 1.76 23.00 -13.84
N GLU A 166 3.08 23.11 -14.02
CA GLU A 166 3.74 24.28 -14.62
C GLU A 166 3.31 24.52 -16.07
N GLU A 167 3.29 23.47 -16.89
CA GLU A 167 2.85 23.59 -18.29
C GLU A 167 1.38 23.98 -18.41
N MET A 168 0.52 23.40 -17.59
CA MET A 168 -0.91 23.76 -17.59
C MET A 168 -1.11 25.22 -17.19
N ALA A 169 -0.34 25.74 -16.25
CA ALA A 169 -0.35 27.16 -15.90
C ALA A 169 0.18 28.04 -17.06
N ARG A 170 1.29 27.61 -17.69
CA ARG A 170 1.93 28.36 -18.81
C ARG A 170 1.02 28.52 -20.02
N ILE A 171 0.25 27.49 -20.36
CA ILE A 171 -0.71 27.55 -21.49
C ILE A 171 -2.03 28.22 -21.12
N GLY A 172 -2.17 28.75 -19.91
CA GLY A 172 -3.37 29.45 -19.46
C GLY A 172 -4.59 28.54 -19.29
N ALA A 173 -4.39 27.30 -18.86
CA ALA A 173 -5.49 26.39 -18.56
C ALA A 173 -6.47 27.00 -17.56
N LYS A 174 -7.78 26.94 -17.86
CA LYS A 174 -8.83 27.55 -17.03
C LYS A 174 -8.90 26.96 -15.61
N ARG A 175 -8.45 25.73 -15.44
CA ARG A 175 -8.41 25.01 -14.16
C ARG A 175 -7.01 25.05 -13.58
N ASP A 176 -6.90 25.28 -12.28
CA ASP A 176 -5.65 25.10 -11.55
C ASP A 176 -5.31 23.61 -11.43
N PHE A 177 -4.12 23.21 -11.88
CA PHE A 177 -3.60 21.84 -11.80
C PHE A 177 -2.57 21.67 -10.70
N SER A 178 -2.33 22.68 -9.85
CA SER A 178 -1.37 22.57 -8.74
C SER A 178 -1.68 21.41 -7.77
N PHE A 179 -2.95 21.01 -7.69
CA PHE A 179 -3.37 19.92 -6.83
C PHE A 179 -2.72 18.57 -7.17
N VAL A 180 -2.30 18.33 -8.42
CA VAL A 180 -1.65 17.06 -8.80
C VAL A 180 -0.30 16.89 -8.09
N THR A 181 0.36 17.98 -7.71
CA THR A 181 1.65 17.93 -6.99
C THR A 181 1.51 17.42 -5.55
N ARG A 182 0.30 17.46 -4.99
CA ARG A 182 -0.01 16.93 -3.65
C ARG A 182 -0.37 15.44 -3.67
N GLN A 183 -0.55 14.86 -4.85
CA GLN A 183 -0.87 13.44 -5.01
C GLN A 183 0.38 12.58 -4.88
N ALA A 184 0.22 11.35 -4.37
CA ALA A 184 1.29 10.39 -4.16
C ALA A 184 1.11 9.12 -5.02
N GLY A 185 2.21 8.40 -5.26
CA GLY A 185 2.18 7.13 -6.00
C GLY A 185 2.14 7.30 -7.51
N MET A 186 1.75 6.26 -8.23
CA MET A 186 1.82 6.20 -9.69
C MET A 186 0.62 6.86 -10.40
N PHE A 187 -0.47 7.12 -9.68
CA PHE A 187 -1.71 7.66 -10.26
C PHE A 187 -1.86 9.13 -9.96
N SER A 188 -2.46 9.85 -10.93
CA SER A 188 -2.85 11.24 -10.79
C SER A 188 -4.28 11.39 -11.28
N PHE A 189 -5.18 11.69 -10.37
CA PHE A 189 -6.56 11.97 -10.71
C PHE A 189 -6.68 13.44 -11.12
N THR A 190 -6.85 13.68 -12.41
CA THR A 190 -6.92 15.04 -12.97
C THR A 190 -8.33 15.64 -12.95
N GLY A 191 -9.36 14.79 -12.86
CA GLY A 191 -10.77 15.19 -12.96
C GLY A 191 -11.17 15.73 -14.34
N LEU A 192 -10.38 15.41 -15.36
CA LEU A 192 -10.76 15.64 -16.75
C LEU A 192 -11.72 14.54 -17.21
N THR A 193 -12.67 14.91 -18.05
CA THR A 193 -13.52 13.94 -18.77
C THR A 193 -12.74 13.34 -19.93
N PRO A 194 -13.09 12.11 -20.36
CA PRO A 194 -12.53 11.50 -21.56
C PRO A 194 -12.77 12.33 -22.82
#